data_5b3e987bf2388c416943ff5e7fb9eb96
#
_entry.id   5b3e987bf2388c416943ff5e7fb9eb96
#
_cell.length_a   1.000
_cell.length_b   1.000
_cell.length_c   1.000
_cell.angle_alpha   90.00
_cell.angle_beta   90.00
_cell.angle_gamma   90.00
#
_symmetry.space_group_name_H-M   'P 1'
#
loop_
_entity.id
_entity.type
_entity.pdbx_description
1 polymer ?
#
loop_
_entity_poly.entity_id
_entity_poly.type
_entity_poly.pdbx_seq_one_letter_code
_entity_poly.pdbx_strand_id
1 'polypeptide(L)'
;MDGITKAQLLDLLADSYLGIDESAAEREERLAAIAALEPQNHTLIPTTAGDRLTGDWQLLYTTSRGILGLNRPPFLKLTTVYQSVRAAEQRIYNIAEVNNNLSFLAGVVSVGANFEVLSHKRVQVKFERAVVGLKNWVKYEGPDTFTSRLDDSKRLPALDTNFDQE
;
A
#
# COMPACT_ATOMS: atom_id res chain seq x y z
N MET A 1 24.88 -20.37 -10.06
CA MET A 1 24.25 -19.87 -8.81
C MET A 1 22.77 -19.89 -9.08
N ASP A 2 22.05 -20.75 -8.41
CA ASP A 2 20.61 -20.79 -8.54
C ASP A 2 20.07 -19.45 -7.99
N GLY A 3 19.31 -18.74 -8.82
CA GLY A 3 18.73 -17.45 -8.42
C GLY A 3 17.74 -17.65 -7.28
N ILE A 4 17.53 -16.62 -6.46
CA ILE A 4 16.54 -16.66 -5.39
C ILE A 4 15.15 -16.97 -5.98
N THR A 5 14.40 -17.83 -5.32
CA THR A 5 13.02 -18.15 -5.69
C THR A 5 12.04 -17.20 -5.01
N LYS A 6 10.82 -17.08 -5.57
CA LYS A 6 9.75 -16.29 -4.96
C LYS A 6 9.40 -16.79 -3.55
N ALA A 7 9.44 -18.10 -3.30
CA ALA A 7 9.19 -18.68 -1.99
C ALA A 7 10.25 -18.23 -0.96
N GLN A 8 11.53 -18.32 -1.33
CA GLN A 8 12.62 -17.86 -0.46
C GLN A 8 12.54 -16.35 -0.14
N LEU A 9 12.12 -15.53 -1.11
CA LEU A 9 11.89 -14.10 -0.83
C LEU A 9 10.71 -13.91 0.14
N LEU A 10 9.61 -14.64 -0.03
CA LEU A 10 8.48 -14.56 0.88
C LEU A 10 8.85 -14.97 2.31
N ASP A 11 9.64 -16.03 2.46
CA ASP A 11 10.15 -16.46 3.77
C ASP A 11 11.04 -15.40 4.41
N LEU A 12 11.93 -14.76 3.62
CA LEU A 12 12.79 -13.67 4.09
C LEU A 12 11.99 -12.42 4.53
N LEU A 13 10.84 -12.18 3.92
CA LEU A 13 9.99 -11.05 4.23
C LEU A 13 8.98 -11.34 5.36
N ALA A 14 8.73 -12.60 5.71
CA ALA A 14 7.70 -12.97 6.68
C ALA A 14 7.90 -12.30 8.05
N ASP A 15 9.14 -12.20 8.51
CA ASP A 15 9.50 -11.61 9.79
C ASP A 15 9.91 -10.12 9.69
N SER A 16 9.78 -9.51 8.51
CA SER A 16 10.23 -8.13 8.27
C SER A 16 9.36 -7.06 8.92
N TYR A 17 8.15 -7.42 9.30
CA TYR A 17 7.14 -6.47 9.80
C TYR A 17 7.06 -5.20 8.92
N LEU A 18 6.87 -5.41 7.61
CA LEU A 18 6.84 -4.36 6.56
C LEU A 18 8.15 -3.57 6.39
N GLY A 19 9.25 -3.94 7.04
CA GLY A 19 10.50 -3.17 7.09
C GLY A 19 10.58 -2.20 8.29
N ILE A 20 9.68 -2.33 9.27
CA ILE A 20 9.70 -1.55 10.50
C ILE A 20 10.80 -2.12 11.42
N ASP A 21 11.61 -1.22 11.99
CA ASP A 21 12.67 -1.54 12.95
C ASP A 21 13.76 -2.50 12.42
N GLU A 22 13.90 -2.65 11.10
CA GLU A 22 14.97 -3.44 10.50
C GLU A 22 16.35 -2.76 10.66
N SER A 23 17.38 -3.56 10.85
CA SER A 23 18.76 -3.12 10.80
C SER A 23 19.22 -2.81 9.36
N ALA A 24 20.32 -2.07 9.21
CA ALA A 24 20.90 -1.78 7.90
C ALA A 24 21.29 -3.06 7.13
N ALA A 25 21.80 -4.07 7.84
CA ALA A 25 22.20 -5.34 7.24
C ALA A 25 20.98 -6.15 6.72
N GLU A 26 19.92 -6.27 7.52
CA GLU A 26 18.68 -6.94 7.10
C GLU A 26 18.03 -6.25 5.92
N ARG A 27 18.06 -4.90 5.91
CA ARG A 27 17.55 -4.12 4.78
C ARG A 27 18.33 -4.40 3.50
N GLU A 28 19.66 -4.41 3.58
CA GLU A 28 20.54 -4.71 2.44
C GLU A 28 20.28 -6.11 1.89
N GLU A 29 20.16 -7.11 2.76
CA GLU A 29 19.84 -8.48 2.40
C GLU A 29 18.49 -8.58 1.65
N ARG A 30 17.44 -7.97 2.19
CA ARG A 30 16.10 -7.97 1.56
C ARG A 30 16.10 -7.27 0.21
N LEU A 31 16.76 -6.11 0.11
CA LEU A 31 16.87 -5.40 -1.17
C LEU A 31 17.67 -6.17 -2.20
N ALA A 32 18.76 -6.84 -1.80
CA ALA A 32 19.53 -7.71 -2.68
C ALA A 32 18.69 -8.90 -3.18
N ALA A 33 17.89 -9.51 -2.30
CA ALA A 33 17.00 -10.60 -2.65
C ALA A 33 15.90 -10.16 -3.64
N ILE A 34 15.31 -8.99 -3.44
CA ILE A 34 14.34 -8.39 -4.37
C ILE A 34 14.99 -8.15 -5.74
N ALA A 35 16.15 -7.50 -5.75
CA ALA A 35 16.88 -7.21 -6.99
C ALA A 35 17.28 -8.47 -7.76
N ALA A 36 17.59 -9.57 -7.06
CA ALA A 36 17.90 -10.86 -7.69
C ALA A 36 16.67 -11.55 -8.30
N LEU A 37 15.46 -11.27 -7.78
CA LEU A 37 14.21 -11.82 -8.32
C LEU A 37 13.66 -11.01 -9.49
N GLU A 38 13.86 -9.69 -9.52
CA GLU A 38 13.31 -8.80 -10.56
C GLU A 38 13.60 -9.24 -12.00
N PRO A 39 14.82 -9.71 -12.37
CA PRO A 39 15.10 -10.17 -13.74
C PRO A 39 14.31 -11.39 -14.17
N GLN A 40 13.74 -12.14 -13.23
CA GLN A 40 12.91 -13.32 -13.49
C GLN A 40 11.46 -12.96 -13.84
N ASN A 41 11.11 -11.66 -13.82
CA ASN A 41 9.76 -11.21 -14.18
C ASN A 41 9.56 -11.31 -15.70
N HIS A 42 8.62 -12.15 -16.10
CA HIS A 42 8.25 -12.34 -17.51
C HIS A 42 7.36 -11.23 -18.09
N THR A 43 6.87 -10.29 -17.26
CA THR A 43 6.04 -9.18 -17.71
C THR A 43 6.93 -8.03 -18.15
N LEU A 44 7.26 -7.97 -19.45
CA LEU A 44 8.17 -6.97 -20.02
C LEU A 44 7.63 -5.54 -19.92
N ILE A 45 6.32 -5.37 -20.04
CA ILE A 45 5.64 -4.07 -20.03
C ILE A 45 4.51 -4.12 -18.98
N PRO A 46 4.84 -3.99 -17.69
CA PRO A 46 3.82 -4.10 -16.62
C PRO A 46 2.73 -3.05 -16.70
N THR A 47 3.02 -1.85 -17.22
CA THR A 47 2.03 -0.77 -17.33
C THR A 47 0.91 -1.04 -18.34
N THR A 48 1.06 -2.02 -19.24
CA THR A 48 0.01 -2.46 -20.16
C THR A 48 -0.77 -3.68 -19.68
N ALA A 49 -0.38 -4.24 -18.54
CA ALA A 49 -1.01 -5.44 -17.96
C ALA A 49 -2.17 -5.06 -17.02
N GLY A 50 -3.08 -4.16 -17.44
CA GLY A 50 -4.13 -3.57 -16.63
C GLY A 50 -4.95 -4.58 -15.82
N ASP A 51 -5.40 -5.67 -16.46
CA ASP A 51 -6.17 -6.73 -15.79
C ASP A 51 -5.37 -7.45 -14.70
N ARG A 52 -4.05 -7.56 -14.87
CA ARG A 52 -3.16 -8.18 -13.87
C ARG A 52 -2.78 -7.22 -12.74
N LEU A 53 -2.82 -5.91 -13.00
CA LEU A 53 -2.54 -4.88 -11.99
C LEU A 53 -3.77 -4.55 -11.15
N THR A 54 -4.98 -4.72 -11.73
CA THR A 54 -6.22 -4.46 -11.01
C THR A 54 -6.39 -5.46 -9.87
N GLY A 55 -6.66 -4.96 -8.68
CA GLY A 55 -6.88 -5.76 -7.48
C GLY A 55 -6.41 -5.07 -6.21
N ASP A 56 -6.60 -5.77 -5.11
CA ASP A 56 -6.16 -5.33 -3.78
C ASP A 56 -4.87 -6.05 -3.41
N TRP A 57 -3.77 -5.30 -3.43
CA TRP A 57 -2.43 -5.79 -3.17
C TRP A 57 -2.06 -5.54 -1.71
N GLN A 58 -1.70 -6.59 -1.00
CA GLN A 58 -1.15 -6.44 0.35
C GLN A 58 0.35 -6.12 0.26
N LEU A 59 0.77 -5.08 0.98
CA LEU A 59 2.16 -4.73 1.12
C LEU A 59 2.87 -5.74 2.02
N LEU A 60 3.95 -6.32 1.53
CA LEU A 60 4.79 -7.24 2.31
C LEU A 60 6.04 -6.55 2.86
N TYR A 61 6.59 -5.59 2.12
CA TYR A 61 7.81 -4.89 2.50
C TYR A 61 7.88 -3.51 1.85
N THR A 62 8.42 -2.53 2.57
CA THR A 62 8.65 -1.19 2.04
C THR A 62 9.84 -0.52 2.71
N THR A 63 10.54 0.33 1.97
CA THR A 63 11.52 1.28 2.49
C THR A 63 10.96 2.70 2.63
N SER A 64 9.67 2.89 2.35
CA SER A 64 9.00 4.19 2.39
C SER A 64 8.88 4.72 3.82
N ARG A 65 9.61 5.78 4.11
CA ARG A 65 9.53 6.45 5.43
C ARG A 65 8.13 7.03 5.72
N GLY A 66 7.37 7.39 4.69
CA GLY A 66 6.01 7.88 4.84
C GLY A 66 5.07 6.80 5.38
N ILE A 67 5.14 5.59 4.81
CA ILE A 67 4.33 4.45 5.27
C ILE A 67 4.80 3.99 6.65
N LEU A 68 6.11 3.78 6.84
CA LEU A 68 6.68 3.37 8.12
C LEU A 68 6.44 4.42 9.24
N GLY A 69 6.30 5.69 8.87
CA GLY A 69 5.98 6.78 9.79
C GLY A 69 4.62 6.66 10.46
N LEU A 70 3.68 5.92 9.88
CA LEU A 70 2.37 5.65 10.50
C LEU A 70 2.47 4.78 11.76
N ASN A 71 3.59 4.10 11.98
CA ASN A 71 3.85 3.30 13.19
C ASN A 71 4.51 4.12 14.33
N ARG A 72 4.83 5.41 14.10
CA ARG A 72 5.56 6.25 15.08
C ARG A 72 4.73 6.82 16.21
N PRO A 73 3.44 7.20 16.03
CA PRO A 73 2.67 7.72 17.15
C PRO A 73 2.60 6.70 18.28
N PRO A 74 2.88 7.10 19.55
CA PRO A 74 2.69 6.22 20.68
C PRO A 74 1.23 5.77 20.68
N PHE A 75 1.00 4.48 20.84
CA PHE A 75 -0.32 3.83 20.86
C PHE A 75 -0.93 3.46 19.49
N LEU A 76 -0.35 3.82 18.35
CA LEU A 76 -0.80 3.34 17.04
C LEU A 76 0.20 2.31 16.50
N LYS A 77 -0.31 1.15 16.13
CA LYS A 77 0.45 0.11 15.44
C LYS A 77 -0.09 -0.05 14.03
N LEU A 78 0.76 0.11 13.06
CA LEU A 78 0.48 -0.24 11.68
C LEU A 78 0.33 -1.77 11.59
N THR A 79 -0.80 -2.26 11.11
CA THR A 79 -1.04 -3.71 11.02
C THR A 79 -0.93 -4.22 9.59
N THR A 80 -1.70 -3.65 8.69
CA THR A 80 -1.72 -4.08 7.30
C THR A 80 -1.77 -2.85 6.41
N VAL A 81 -1.10 -2.92 5.28
CA VAL A 81 -1.18 -1.89 4.24
C VAL A 81 -1.62 -2.56 2.95
N TYR A 82 -2.62 -1.98 2.32
CA TYR A 82 -3.09 -2.39 1.00
C TYR A 82 -2.86 -1.28 -0.01
N GLN A 83 -2.63 -1.68 -1.24
CA GLN A 83 -2.76 -0.83 -2.41
C GLN A 83 -3.85 -1.42 -3.30
N SER A 84 -4.97 -0.71 -3.40
CA SER A 84 -6.06 -1.08 -4.30
C SER A 84 -5.85 -0.36 -5.63
N VAL A 85 -5.65 -1.13 -6.69
CA VAL A 85 -5.40 -0.62 -8.04
C VAL A 85 -6.65 -0.87 -8.89
N ARG A 86 -7.15 0.16 -9.52
CA ARG A 86 -8.26 0.15 -10.48
C ARG A 86 -7.70 0.67 -11.82
N ALA A 87 -7.10 -0.24 -12.58
CA ALA A 87 -6.31 0.14 -13.76
C ALA A 87 -7.17 0.76 -14.87
N ALA A 88 -8.40 0.28 -15.09
CA ALA A 88 -9.32 0.82 -16.09
C ALA A 88 -9.75 2.27 -15.76
N GLU A 89 -9.81 2.62 -14.47
CA GLU A 89 -10.21 3.93 -13.97
C GLU A 89 -9.00 4.83 -13.71
N GLN A 90 -7.79 4.30 -13.89
CA GLN A 90 -6.52 4.97 -13.57
C GLN A 90 -6.45 5.45 -12.12
N ARG A 91 -7.01 4.68 -11.19
CA ARG A 91 -7.07 4.99 -9.76
C ARG A 91 -6.25 4.04 -8.90
N ILE A 92 -5.64 4.60 -7.87
CA ILE A 92 -4.91 3.88 -6.83
C ILE A 92 -5.36 4.39 -5.46
N TYR A 93 -5.59 3.47 -4.54
CA TYR A 93 -5.87 3.77 -3.14
C TYR A 93 -4.82 3.09 -2.27
N ASN A 94 -4.09 3.86 -1.50
CA ASN A 94 -3.25 3.33 -0.44
C ASN A 94 -4.06 3.31 0.85
N ILE A 95 -4.20 2.16 1.49
CA ILE A 95 -5.03 1.95 2.67
C ILE A 95 -4.18 1.31 3.75
N ALA A 96 -3.96 2.03 4.84
CA ALA A 96 -3.23 1.57 6.00
C ALA A 96 -4.19 1.30 7.16
N GLU A 97 -4.18 0.08 7.66
CA GLU A 97 -4.90 -0.29 8.87
C GLU A 97 -4.02 -0.04 10.09
N VAL A 98 -4.56 0.65 11.07
CA VAL A 98 -3.87 0.95 12.32
C VAL A 98 -4.68 0.46 13.50
N ASN A 99 -4.02 -0.15 14.46
CA ASN A 99 -4.60 -0.55 15.72
C ASN A 99 -3.94 0.18 16.87
N ASN A 100 -4.66 0.29 17.98
CA ASN A 100 -4.07 0.68 19.23
C ASN A 100 -4.29 -0.42 20.29
N ASN A 101 -3.75 -0.21 21.49
CA ASN A 101 -3.91 -1.17 22.59
C ASN A 101 -5.38 -1.31 23.06
N LEU A 102 -6.26 -0.41 22.62
CA LEU A 102 -7.69 -0.44 22.88
C LEU A 102 -8.40 -0.84 21.59
N SER A 103 -8.83 -2.09 21.49
CA SER A 103 -9.38 -2.69 20.25
C SER A 103 -10.51 -1.89 19.59
N PHE A 104 -11.24 -1.06 20.35
CA PHE A 104 -12.33 -0.25 19.81
C PHE A 104 -11.85 1.01 19.07
N LEU A 105 -10.56 1.34 19.13
CA LEU A 105 -9.96 2.46 18.40
C LEU A 105 -9.17 2.03 17.14
N ALA A 106 -9.54 0.89 16.58
CA ALA A 106 -8.98 0.48 15.29
C ALA A 106 -9.31 1.52 14.21
N GLY A 107 -8.27 1.99 13.54
CA GLY A 107 -8.36 3.05 12.53
C GLY A 107 -8.00 2.58 11.14
N VAL A 108 -8.32 3.43 10.18
CA VAL A 108 -7.89 3.33 8.79
C VAL A 108 -7.42 4.70 8.30
N VAL A 109 -6.31 4.69 7.59
CA VAL A 109 -5.78 5.84 6.86
C VAL A 109 -5.77 5.47 5.38
N SER A 110 -6.40 6.28 4.56
CA SER A 110 -6.41 6.04 3.12
C SER A 110 -6.04 7.30 2.35
N VAL A 111 -5.30 7.11 1.26
CA VAL A 111 -5.00 8.17 0.31
C VAL A 111 -5.35 7.67 -1.08
N GLY A 112 -6.32 8.34 -1.71
CA GLY A 112 -6.73 8.13 -3.09
C GLY A 112 -5.91 8.99 -4.04
N ALA A 113 -5.59 8.43 -5.20
CA ALA A 113 -4.80 9.09 -6.24
C ALA A 113 -5.25 8.63 -7.63
N ASN A 114 -5.08 9.49 -8.61
CA ASN A 114 -5.06 9.10 -10.02
C ASN A 114 -3.64 8.79 -10.47
N PHE A 115 -3.50 7.96 -11.49
CA PHE A 115 -2.22 7.73 -12.11
C PHE A 115 -2.29 7.81 -13.63
N GLU A 116 -1.17 8.22 -14.23
CA GLU A 116 -0.97 8.26 -15.67
C GLU A 116 0.25 7.41 -16.03
N VAL A 117 0.16 6.67 -17.13
CA VAL A 117 1.28 5.87 -17.64
C VAL A 117 2.25 6.78 -18.38
N LEU A 118 3.46 6.94 -17.86
CA LEU A 118 4.52 7.72 -18.51
C LEU A 118 5.41 6.87 -19.42
N SER A 119 5.59 5.60 -19.11
CA SER A 119 6.41 4.68 -19.90
C SER A 119 6.07 3.22 -19.58
N HIS A 120 6.75 2.30 -20.24
CA HIS A 120 6.57 0.85 -20.04
C HIS A 120 6.72 0.37 -18.58
N LYS A 121 7.41 1.15 -17.72
CA LYS A 121 7.71 0.80 -16.33
C LYS A 121 7.45 1.93 -15.33
N ARG A 122 6.90 3.06 -15.78
CA ARG A 122 6.68 4.24 -14.94
C ARG A 122 5.26 4.75 -15.04
N VAL A 123 4.70 5.09 -13.90
CA VAL A 123 3.45 5.83 -13.75
C VAL A 123 3.71 7.10 -12.96
N GLN A 124 2.99 8.15 -13.28
CA GLN A 124 2.89 9.36 -12.44
C GLN A 124 1.66 9.22 -11.56
N VAL A 125 1.81 9.49 -10.29
CA VAL A 125 0.71 9.41 -9.32
C VAL A 125 0.41 10.80 -8.80
N LYS A 126 -0.87 11.19 -8.85
CA LYS A 126 -1.38 12.46 -8.33
C LYS A 126 -2.39 12.18 -7.23
N PHE A 127 -2.04 12.56 -6.01
CA PHE A 127 -2.91 12.38 -4.85
C PHE A 127 -4.07 13.36 -4.89
N GLU A 128 -5.28 12.89 -4.54
CA GLU A 128 -6.51 13.70 -4.63
C GLU A 128 -7.27 13.77 -3.30
N ARG A 129 -7.28 12.71 -2.51
CA ARG A 129 -8.11 12.63 -1.32
C ARG A 129 -7.43 11.83 -0.23
N ALA A 130 -7.49 12.32 1.01
CA ALA A 130 -7.07 11.58 2.19
C ALA A 130 -8.24 11.40 3.15
N VAL A 131 -8.34 10.20 3.74
CA VAL A 131 -9.34 9.85 4.75
C VAL A 131 -8.65 9.22 5.93
N VAL A 132 -8.93 9.72 7.13
CA VAL A 132 -8.44 9.17 8.40
C VAL A 132 -9.63 9.00 9.34
N GLY A 133 -9.93 7.78 9.76
CA GLY A 133 -11.08 7.53 10.60
C GLY A 133 -11.02 6.22 11.37
N LEU A 134 -11.95 6.05 12.30
CA LEU A 134 -12.15 4.79 12.99
C LEU A 134 -12.85 3.80 12.05
N LYS A 135 -12.39 2.54 12.02
CA LYS A 135 -12.96 1.49 11.16
C LYS A 135 -14.49 1.38 11.31
N ASN A 136 -14.99 1.44 12.54
CA ASN A 136 -16.43 1.36 12.81
C ASN A 136 -17.22 2.56 12.24
N TRP A 137 -16.65 3.77 12.32
CA TRP A 137 -17.33 4.98 11.82
C TRP A 137 -17.39 5.01 10.30
N VAL A 138 -16.29 4.66 9.65
CA VAL A 138 -16.25 4.58 8.19
C VAL A 138 -16.78 3.25 7.67
N LYS A 139 -17.26 2.34 8.53
CA LYS A 139 -17.76 1.00 8.20
C LYS A 139 -16.76 0.25 7.30
N TYR A 140 -15.52 0.19 7.75
CA TYR A 140 -14.44 -0.48 7.03
C TYR A 140 -14.58 -1.99 7.20
N GLU A 141 -14.81 -2.70 6.11
CA GLU A 141 -14.92 -4.17 6.05
C GLU A 141 -13.76 -4.81 5.26
N GLY A 142 -13.00 -3.99 4.54
CA GLY A 142 -11.87 -4.40 3.71
C GLY A 142 -11.57 -3.37 2.64
N PRO A 143 -10.44 -3.54 1.91
CA PRO A 143 -10.03 -2.57 0.89
C PRO A 143 -11.04 -2.42 -0.24
N ASP A 144 -11.62 -3.49 -0.77
CA ASP A 144 -12.54 -3.44 -1.91
C ASP A 144 -13.83 -2.67 -1.59
N THR A 145 -14.49 -3.03 -0.49
CA THR A 145 -15.72 -2.32 -0.05
C THR A 145 -15.44 -0.88 0.33
N PHE A 146 -14.26 -0.60 0.87
CA PHE A 146 -13.88 0.74 1.28
C PHE A 146 -13.58 1.65 0.08
N THR A 147 -12.87 1.17 -0.94
CA THR A 147 -12.58 1.94 -2.16
C THR A 147 -13.85 2.32 -2.90
N SER A 148 -14.83 1.42 -3.02
CA SER A 148 -16.14 1.72 -3.61
C SER A 148 -16.85 2.87 -2.91
N ARG A 149 -16.65 3.01 -1.59
CA ARG A 149 -17.20 4.13 -0.80
C ARG A 149 -16.39 5.41 -0.93
N LEU A 150 -15.09 5.30 -1.22
CA LEU A 150 -14.24 6.46 -1.51
C LEU A 150 -14.57 7.06 -2.88
N ASP A 151 -15.01 6.24 -3.83
CA ASP A 151 -15.46 6.69 -5.15
C ASP A 151 -16.81 7.41 -5.08
N ASP A 152 -17.65 7.06 -4.11
CA ASP A 152 -18.86 7.83 -3.85
C ASP A 152 -18.46 9.24 -3.38
N SER A 153 -18.93 10.28 -4.05
CA SER A 153 -18.55 11.68 -3.81
C SER A 153 -18.95 12.22 -2.42
N LYS A 154 -19.62 11.39 -1.62
CA LYS A 154 -20.04 11.72 -0.25
C LYS A 154 -18.85 11.68 0.71
N ARG A 155 -18.76 12.69 1.57
CA ARG A 155 -17.79 12.67 2.68
C ARG A 155 -18.10 11.54 3.65
N LEU A 156 -17.05 10.86 4.08
CA LEU A 156 -17.15 9.85 5.12
C LEU A 156 -17.21 10.51 6.52
N PRO A 157 -17.78 9.84 7.53
CA PRO A 157 -17.76 10.31 8.93
C PRO A 157 -16.36 10.13 9.53
N ALA A 158 -15.39 10.91 9.03
CA ALA A 158 -13.96 10.82 9.28
C ALA A 158 -13.31 12.19 9.02
N LEU A 159 -12.02 12.32 9.29
CA LEU A 159 -11.23 13.39 8.70
C LEU A 159 -11.05 13.08 7.21
N ASP A 160 -11.79 13.77 6.39
CA ASP A 160 -11.89 13.54 4.94
C ASP A 160 -11.57 14.85 4.21
N THR A 161 -10.41 14.87 3.57
CA THR A 161 -9.84 16.08 2.95
C THR A 161 -9.44 15.80 1.51
N ASN A 162 -9.83 16.66 0.60
CA ASN A 162 -9.32 16.68 -0.77
C ASN A 162 -8.04 17.51 -0.81
N PHE A 163 -7.08 17.09 -1.62
CA PHE A 163 -5.90 17.90 -1.94
C PHE A 163 -6.30 18.87 -3.07
N ASP A 164 -5.96 20.15 -2.88
CA ASP A 164 -6.18 21.13 -3.92
C ASP A 164 -5.33 20.75 -5.15
N GLN A 165 -5.97 20.76 -6.29
CA GLN A 165 -5.32 20.52 -7.57
C GLN A 165 -4.75 21.88 -8.03
N GLU A 166 -3.50 22.17 -7.69
CA GLU A 166 -2.72 23.22 -8.33
C GLU A 166 -2.08 22.74 -9.64
#